data_53ccfa93827953d55ecd45ba78850f3c
#
_entry.id   53ccfa93827953d55ecd45ba78850f3c
#
_cell.length_a   1.000
_cell.length_b   1.000
_cell.length_c   1.000
_cell.angle_alpha   90.00
_cell.angle_beta   90.00
_cell.angle_gamma   90.00
#
_symmetry.space_group_name_H-M   'P 1'
#
loop_
_entity.id
_entity.type
_entity.pdbx_description
1 polymer ?
#
loop_
_entity_poly.entity_id
_entity_poly.type
_entity_poly.pdbx_seq_one_letter_code
_entity_poly.pdbx_strand_id
1 'polypeptide(L)'
;MDAYQVLCKKNTSLPPNCCDDIKTEVKSYERSYASLCLNRTDVEFRQFNAIFTNLGATGRHGPTSIGQFYNGQDHENMVNVSKAVGAIGGDDKYGSAYRDFKINKGEIIKILVGQEAPLNTQSQSAGGGGGSFVVRKNNAPLLVARGGGGIERLNKRLDNCDASTKTSGKNNKCVTPCKNWAGGVNGQGAKQGDSGNSGGGGGAFYSNGRSSKHFDGKYGNGGEGGFAFIIGGAGGRARNNNAIGGFGGGGGAYGNGGGAVGGGGYSGGASGENVSGSCAGGGGSYNAGKNQVNKSAFNDKGDGYVIITRKG
;
A
#
# COMPACT_ATOMS: atom_id res chain seq x y z
N MET A 1 9.24 -21.55 37.21
CA MET A 1 10.55 -21.14 37.76
C MET A 1 10.83 -19.76 37.16
N ASP A 2 10.96 -18.75 37.99
CA ASP A 2 11.08 -17.34 37.62
C ASP A 2 12.39 -17.12 36.83
N ALA A 3 12.32 -16.46 35.67
CA ALA A 3 13.47 -16.18 34.82
C ALA A 3 14.60 -15.45 35.56
N TYR A 4 14.25 -14.60 36.52
CA TYR A 4 15.17 -13.95 37.45
C TYR A 4 15.97 -14.96 38.31
N GLN A 5 15.32 -16.01 38.81
CA GLN A 5 15.93 -17.07 39.61
C GLN A 5 17.00 -17.85 38.80
N VAL A 6 16.76 -18.03 37.50
CA VAL A 6 17.68 -18.76 36.60
C VAL A 6 18.88 -17.91 36.25
N LEU A 7 18.70 -16.62 35.94
CA LEU A 7 19.77 -15.73 35.46
C LEU A 7 20.65 -15.18 36.61
N CYS A 8 20.04 -14.75 37.71
CA CYS A 8 20.78 -14.04 38.76
C CYS A 8 21.21 -14.93 39.92
N LYS A 9 20.52 -16.03 40.27
CA LYS A 9 20.91 -16.93 41.35
C LYS A 9 21.92 -18.02 40.93
N LYS A 10 22.00 -18.35 39.64
CA LYS A 10 22.94 -19.37 39.12
C LYS A 10 24.20 -18.80 38.48
N ASN A 11 24.29 -17.49 38.25
CA ASN A 11 25.45 -16.91 37.58
C ASN A 11 26.13 -15.86 38.47
N THR A 12 27.12 -16.30 39.22
CA THR A 12 27.90 -15.47 40.15
C THR A 12 28.92 -14.54 39.46
N SER A 13 29.00 -14.57 38.14
CA SER A 13 29.91 -13.74 37.34
C SER A 13 29.31 -12.41 36.84
N LEU A 14 28.03 -12.14 37.12
CA LEU A 14 27.41 -10.89 36.74
C LEU A 14 27.66 -9.77 37.75
N PRO A 15 27.89 -8.51 37.31
CA PRO A 15 28.02 -7.38 38.21
C PRO A 15 26.78 -7.23 39.09
N PRO A 16 26.91 -6.79 40.37
CA PRO A 16 25.80 -6.65 41.31
C PRO A 16 24.64 -5.80 40.75
N ASN A 17 24.92 -4.73 40.02
CA ASN A 17 23.95 -3.83 39.46
C ASN A 17 23.11 -4.44 38.32
N CYS A 18 23.70 -5.41 37.59
CA CYS A 18 23.03 -6.05 36.46
C CYS A 18 21.79 -6.86 36.90
N CYS A 19 21.85 -7.47 38.11
CA CYS A 19 20.72 -8.24 38.65
C CYS A 19 19.59 -7.36 39.18
N ASP A 20 19.87 -6.14 39.61
CA ASP A 20 18.85 -5.18 40.02
C ASP A 20 18.14 -4.55 38.81
N ASP A 21 18.88 -4.31 37.74
CA ASP A 21 18.32 -3.85 36.46
C ASP A 21 17.42 -4.93 35.84
N ILE A 22 17.90 -6.18 35.78
CA ILE A 22 17.11 -7.32 35.30
C ILE A 22 15.86 -7.54 36.19
N LYS A 23 15.97 -7.38 37.49
CA LYS A 23 14.83 -7.50 38.40
C LYS A 23 13.78 -6.42 38.19
N THR A 24 14.21 -5.21 37.88
CA THR A 24 13.33 -4.07 37.55
C THR A 24 12.63 -4.30 36.22
N GLU A 25 13.37 -4.77 35.22
CA GLU A 25 12.84 -5.08 33.90
C GLU A 25 11.89 -6.28 33.95
N VAL A 26 12.25 -7.38 34.62
CA VAL A 26 11.36 -8.54 34.81
C VAL A 26 10.10 -8.16 35.57
N LYS A 27 10.17 -7.31 36.59
CA LYS A 27 8.97 -6.77 37.28
C LYS A 27 8.12 -5.89 36.36
N SER A 28 8.73 -5.17 35.45
CA SER A 28 8.02 -4.41 34.42
C SER A 28 7.26 -5.34 33.45
N TYR A 29 7.94 -6.38 32.97
CA TYR A 29 7.33 -7.44 32.14
C TYR A 29 6.24 -8.22 32.89
N GLU A 30 6.48 -8.59 34.15
CA GLU A 30 5.47 -9.27 34.99
C GLU A 30 4.24 -8.40 35.25
N ARG A 31 4.41 -7.10 35.48
CA ARG A 31 3.29 -6.15 35.58
C ARG A 31 2.54 -6.02 34.25
N SER A 32 3.27 -5.95 33.14
CA SER A 32 2.68 -5.93 31.81
C SER A 32 1.99 -7.25 31.48
N TYR A 33 2.59 -8.38 31.81
CA TYR A 33 2.02 -9.72 31.66
C TYR A 33 0.82 -9.93 32.59
N ALA A 34 0.91 -9.54 33.85
CA ALA A 34 -0.20 -9.60 34.80
C ALA A 34 -1.38 -8.70 34.39
N SER A 35 -1.09 -7.53 33.80
CA SER A 35 -2.15 -6.66 33.27
C SER A 35 -2.79 -7.19 31.99
N LEU A 36 -2.10 -8.06 31.25
CA LEU A 36 -2.57 -8.65 30.00
C LEU A 36 -3.20 -10.05 30.17
N CYS A 37 -2.77 -10.83 31.16
CA CYS A 37 -3.07 -12.26 31.26
C CYS A 37 -3.85 -12.70 32.52
N LEU A 38 -3.88 -11.93 33.61
CA LEU A 38 -4.58 -12.33 34.83
C LEU A 38 -6.00 -11.77 34.87
N ASN A 39 -6.96 -12.70 34.78
CA ASN A 39 -8.39 -12.59 35.08
C ASN A 39 -8.83 -11.27 35.71
N ARG A 40 -9.24 -10.33 34.89
CA ARG A 40 -10.13 -9.27 35.33
C ARG A 40 -11.48 -9.50 34.68
N THR A 41 -12.46 -9.77 35.51
CA THR A 41 -13.90 -9.71 35.16
C THR A 41 -14.33 -8.30 34.76
N ASP A 42 -13.46 -7.29 35.00
CA ASP A 42 -13.65 -5.87 34.64
C ASP A 42 -12.49 -5.35 33.82
N VAL A 43 -12.19 -5.99 32.68
CA VAL A 43 -11.26 -5.40 31.72
C VAL A 43 -12.02 -4.30 30.99
N GLU A 44 -11.80 -3.05 31.35
CA GLU A 44 -11.93 -1.96 30.40
C GLU A 44 -11.13 -2.35 29.15
N PHE A 45 -11.84 -2.69 28.07
CA PHE A 45 -11.23 -3.01 26.79
C PHE A 45 -10.50 -1.77 26.28
N ARG A 46 -9.21 -1.65 26.64
CA ARG A 46 -8.40 -0.55 26.13
C ARG A 46 -8.40 -0.67 24.61
N GLN A 47 -8.77 0.42 23.97
CA GLN A 47 -8.72 0.56 22.53
C GLN A 47 -7.28 0.30 22.11
N PHE A 48 -7.05 -0.77 21.33
CA PHE A 48 -5.74 -1.13 20.84
C PHE A 48 -5.63 -0.66 19.38
N ASN A 49 -4.51 0.01 19.06
CA ASN A 49 -4.20 0.45 17.71
C ASN A 49 -2.88 -0.16 17.24
N ALA A 50 -2.88 -0.85 16.11
CA ALA A 50 -1.67 -1.24 15.40
C ALA A 50 -1.55 -0.46 14.10
N ILE A 51 -0.37 0.09 13.84
CA ILE A 51 -0.07 0.84 12.62
C ILE A 51 0.94 0.04 11.80
N PHE A 52 0.56 -0.28 10.57
CA PHE A 52 1.41 -0.97 9.60
C PHE A 52 1.88 0.03 8.56
N THR A 53 3.18 0.06 8.33
CA THR A 53 3.85 0.95 7.37
C THR A 53 4.64 0.13 6.35
N ASN A 54 5.30 0.79 5.40
CA ASN A 54 6.23 0.18 4.45
C ASN A 54 7.56 -0.27 5.07
N LEU A 55 7.75 -0.11 6.39
CA LEU A 55 8.97 -0.45 7.14
C LEU A 55 10.26 0.14 6.55
N GLY A 56 10.17 1.32 5.95
CA GLY A 56 11.30 2.00 5.31
C GLY A 56 11.64 1.48 3.90
N ALA A 57 10.91 0.49 3.37
CA ALA A 57 11.09 0.07 1.98
C ALA A 57 10.55 1.14 1.02
N THR A 58 11.23 1.31 -0.12
CA THR A 58 10.88 2.31 -1.13
C THR A 58 10.87 1.71 -2.53
N GLY A 59 10.12 2.32 -3.43
CA GLY A 59 10.09 1.96 -4.84
C GLY A 59 9.14 0.80 -5.15
N ARG A 60 9.55 -0.08 -6.07
CA ARG A 60 8.66 -1.08 -6.67
C ARG A 60 8.51 -2.39 -5.89
N HIS A 61 9.33 -2.62 -4.90
CA HIS A 61 9.32 -3.83 -4.08
C HIS A 61 9.03 -3.50 -2.62
N GLY A 62 8.27 -4.37 -1.97
CA GLY A 62 8.03 -4.29 -0.53
C GLY A 62 9.27 -4.65 0.30
N PRO A 63 9.15 -4.67 1.62
CA PRO A 63 10.21 -5.08 2.52
C PRO A 63 10.79 -6.45 2.17
N THR A 64 12.11 -6.59 2.26
CA THR A 64 12.84 -7.80 1.83
C THR A 64 12.73 -8.98 2.78
N SER A 65 12.23 -8.78 4.01
CA SER A 65 12.07 -9.85 4.98
C SER A 65 10.68 -9.87 5.61
N ILE A 66 10.05 -11.03 5.57
CA ILE A 66 8.79 -11.30 6.29
C ILE A 66 8.98 -11.14 7.80
N GLY A 67 10.18 -11.43 8.34
CA GLY A 67 10.51 -11.25 9.75
C GLY A 67 10.35 -9.80 10.25
N GLN A 68 10.49 -8.80 9.40
CA GLN A 68 10.20 -7.39 9.74
C GLN A 68 8.71 -7.13 9.95
N PHE A 69 7.81 -7.88 9.31
CA PHE A 69 6.37 -7.80 9.54
C PHE A 69 5.96 -8.42 10.88
N TYR A 70 6.68 -9.42 11.35
CA TYR A 70 6.36 -10.13 12.60
C TYR A 70 6.98 -9.46 13.84
N ASN A 71 8.13 -8.83 13.73
CA ASN A 71 8.84 -8.22 14.86
C ASN A 71 8.20 -6.88 15.27
N GLY A 72 7.09 -6.95 15.99
CA GLY A 72 6.41 -5.81 16.58
C GLY A 72 5.00 -5.55 16.05
N GLN A 73 4.53 -6.32 15.08
CA GLN A 73 3.18 -6.18 14.51
C GLN A 73 2.32 -7.45 14.64
N ASP A 74 2.79 -8.43 15.38
CA ASP A 74 2.07 -9.69 15.63
C ASP A 74 1.09 -9.51 16.79
N HIS A 75 -0.20 -9.40 16.46
CA HIS A 75 -1.24 -9.17 17.43
C HIS A 75 -2.33 -10.26 17.32
N GLU A 76 -2.24 -11.27 18.16
CA GLU A 76 -3.10 -12.45 18.15
C GLU A 76 -4.61 -12.19 18.37
N ASN A 77 -5.01 -10.99 18.75
CA ASN A 77 -6.38 -10.71 19.20
C ASN A 77 -7.08 -9.52 18.51
N MET A 78 -6.69 -9.19 17.26
CA MET A 78 -7.33 -8.07 16.58
C MET A 78 -8.70 -8.42 16.02
N VAL A 79 -9.68 -7.58 16.31
CA VAL A 79 -11.08 -7.81 15.98
C VAL A 79 -11.58 -6.94 14.82
N ASN A 80 -11.00 -5.74 14.61
CA ASN A 80 -11.51 -4.81 13.57
C ASN A 80 -10.39 -4.06 12.85
N VAL A 81 -10.49 -3.95 11.51
CA VAL A 81 -9.65 -3.06 10.69
C VAL A 81 -10.26 -1.68 10.65
N SER A 82 -9.54 -0.67 11.11
CA SER A 82 -10.10 0.67 11.20
C SER A 82 -9.75 1.57 10.01
N LYS A 83 -8.59 1.41 9.38
CA LYS A 83 -8.17 2.29 8.30
C LYS A 83 -7.12 1.68 7.39
N ALA A 84 -7.23 1.91 6.09
CA ALA A 84 -6.16 1.70 5.12
C ALA A 84 -5.99 2.94 4.23
N VAL A 85 -4.76 3.26 3.88
CA VAL A 85 -4.38 4.42 3.06
C VAL A 85 -3.42 3.98 1.97
N GLY A 86 -3.69 4.35 0.73
CA GLY A 86 -2.82 4.07 -0.42
C GLY A 86 -1.71 5.11 -0.56
N ALA A 87 -0.74 4.86 -1.43
CA ALA A 87 0.40 5.73 -1.64
C ALA A 87 0.25 6.66 -2.84
N ILE A 88 1.04 7.73 -2.87
CA ILE A 88 1.00 8.75 -3.92
C ILE A 88 1.65 8.24 -5.22
N GLY A 89 1.08 8.67 -6.35
CA GLY A 89 1.70 8.61 -7.67
C GLY A 89 1.89 10.02 -8.20
N GLY A 90 3.11 10.44 -8.45
CA GLY A 90 3.39 11.81 -8.88
C GLY A 90 2.96 12.84 -7.83
N ASP A 91 2.40 13.97 -8.27
CA ASP A 91 1.89 15.03 -7.39
C ASP A 91 0.42 14.81 -6.96
N ASP A 92 -0.12 13.62 -7.14
CA ASP A 92 -1.54 13.36 -6.96
C ASP A 92 -1.87 12.71 -5.62
N LYS A 93 -3.01 13.10 -5.07
CA LYS A 93 -3.49 12.64 -3.76
C LYS A 93 -4.15 11.28 -3.82
N TYR A 94 -3.95 10.47 -2.78
CA TYR A 94 -4.51 9.13 -2.65
C TYR A 94 -5.75 9.07 -1.74
N GLY A 95 -6.40 7.93 -1.76
CA GLY A 95 -7.61 7.69 -0.99
C GLY A 95 -7.38 6.98 0.32
N SER A 96 -8.25 7.23 1.27
CA SER A 96 -8.37 6.43 2.47
C SER A 96 -9.71 5.72 2.53
N ALA A 97 -9.72 4.53 3.13
CA ALA A 97 -10.94 3.81 3.46
C ALA A 97 -10.82 3.30 4.90
N TYR A 98 -11.90 3.35 5.68
CA TYR A 98 -11.93 2.79 7.03
C TYR A 98 -13.25 2.12 7.34
N ARG A 99 -13.19 1.12 8.21
CA ARG A 99 -14.30 0.23 8.48
C ARG A 99 -14.16 -0.69 9.67
N ASP A 100 -15.34 -1.17 10.11
CA ASP A 100 -15.45 -2.23 11.10
C ASP A 100 -15.62 -3.59 10.39
N PHE A 101 -14.80 -4.56 10.75
CA PHE A 101 -14.87 -5.94 10.29
C PHE A 101 -14.94 -6.89 11.48
N LYS A 102 -15.73 -7.94 11.34
CA LYS A 102 -15.66 -9.07 12.25
C LYS A 102 -14.50 -9.98 11.83
N ILE A 103 -13.47 -10.05 12.66
CA ILE A 103 -12.32 -10.95 12.51
C ILE A 103 -12.34 -11.90 13.71
N ASN A 104 -12.19 -13.18 13.46
CA ASN A 104 -12.19 -14.18 14.52
C ASN A 104 -10.79 -14.31 15.15
N LYS A 105 -10.71 -14.73 16.41
CA LYS A 105 -9.44 -15.07 17.05
C LYS A 105 -8.70 -16.15 16.24
N GLY A 106 -7.41 -15.95 15.99
CA GLY A 106 -6.58 -16.86 15.20
C GLY A 106 -6.75 -16.72 13.67
N GLU A 107 -7.58 -15.81 13.20
CA GLU A 107 -7.71 -15.55 11.76
C GLU A 107 -6.49 -14.78 11.23
N ILE A 108 -5.88 -15.29 10.16
CA ILE A 108 -4.73 -14.65 9.50
C ILE A 108 -5.21 -13.58 8.53
N ILE A 109 -4.69 -12.36 8.72
CA ILE A 109 -4.90 -11.23 7.82
C ILE A 109 -3.59 -10.91 7.12
N LYS A 110 -3.63 -10.80 5.80
CA LYS A 110 -2.52 -10.35 4.96
C LYS A 110 -2.62 -8.84 4.77
N ILE A 111 -1.53 -8.13 5.04
CA ILE A 111 -1.45 -6.67 4.87
C ILE A 111 -0.31 -6.37 3.91
N LEU A 112 -0.60 -5.59 2.86
CA LEU A 112 0.38 -4.97 1.99
C LEU A 112 0.20 -3.47 2.11
N VAL A 113 1.27 -2.75 2.39
CA VAL A 113 1.27 -1.29 2.48
C VAL A 113 1.83 -0.72 1.18
N GLY A 114 1.04 0.10 0.51
CA GLY A 114 1.43 0.76 -0.75
C GLY A 114 2.58 1.74 -0.53
N GLN A 115 3.47 1.82 -1.53
CA GLN A 115 4.60 2.72 -1.51
C GLN A 115 4.45 3.82 -2.57
N GLU A 116 4.99 4.99 -2.27
CA GLU A 116 5.11 6.08 -3.20
C GLU A 116 6.03 5.69 -4.37
N ALA A 117 5.74 6.19 -5.55
CA ALA A 117 6.67 6.10 -6.66
C ALA A 117 7.87 7.02 -6.39
N PRO A 118 9.12 6.55 -6.60
CA PRO A 118 10.29 7.38 -6.38
C PRO A 118 10.26 8.65 -7.23
N LEU A 119 10.79 9.73 -6.66
CA LEU A 119 10.94 10.99 -7.38
C LEU A 119 11.86 10.80 -8.59
N ASN A 120 11.37 11.13 -9.77
CA ASN A 120 12.18 11.14 -11.00
C ASN A 120 12.75 12.55 -11.24
N THR A 121 14.02 12.73 -10.95
CA THR A 121 14.73 14.02 -11.12
C THR A 121 15.26 14.24 -12.52
N GLN A 122 15.23 13.22 -13.39
CA GLN A 122 15.80 13.28 -14.75
C GLN A 122 14.77 13.63 -15.82
N SER A 123 13.50 13.52 -15.54
CA SER A 123 12.42 13.93 -16.43
C SER A 123 11.15 14.27 -15.63
N GLN A 124 10.18 14.86 -16.30
CA GLN A 124 8.92 15.28 -15.69
C GLN A 124 7.83 14.19 -15.74
N SER A 125 8.22 12.93 -15.90
CA SER A 125 7.30 11.80 -15.77
C SER A 125 7.48 11.09 -14.43
N ALA A 126 6.40 10.77 -13.78
CA ALA A 126 6.38 10.09 -12.48
C ALA A 126 5.69 8.73 -12.55
N GLY A 127 6.16 7.78 -11.77
CA GLY A 127 5.51 6.49 -11.56
C GLY A 127 4.14 6.60 -10.90
N GLY A 128 3.31 5.57 -11.00
CA GLY A 128 2.05 5.46 -10.27
C GLY A 128 2.28 5.01 -8.83
N GLY A 129 1.50 5.50 -7.87
CA GLY A 129 1.53 5.08 -6.48
C GLY A 129 0.89 3.70 -6.28
N GLY A 130 1.33 2.97 -5.26
CA GLY A 130 0.80 1.66 -4.89
C GLY A 130 -0.44 1.73 -4.00
N GLY A 131 -1.31 0.72 -4.09
CA GLY A 131 -2.43 0.52 -3.19
C GLY A 131 -2.01 -0.17 -1.89
N SER A 132 -2.75 0.09 -0.80
CA SER A 132 -2.64 -0.67 0.45
C SER A 132 -3.80 -1.67 0.57
N PHE A 133 -3.50 -2.89 0.95
CA PHE A 133 -4.43 -4.02 0.94
C PHE A 133 -4.54 -4.67 2.31
N VAL A 134 -5.76 -4.94 2.75
CA VAL A 134 -6.07 -5.77 3.92
C VAL A 134 -6.96 -6.90 3.46
N VAL A 135 -6.48 -8.13 3.60
CA VAL A 135 -7.04 -9.30 2.90
C VAL A 135 -7.03 -10.52 3.82
N ARG A 136 -8.06 -11.33 3.81
CA ARG A 136 -8.08 -12.62 4.53
C ARG A 136 -7.09 -13.62 3.93
N LYS A 137 -6.69 -14.62 4.69
CA LYS A 137 -5.75 -15.69 4.25
C LYS A 137 -6.12 -16.30 2.90
N ASN A 138 -7.41 -16.50 2.64
CA ASN A 138 -7.96 -17.07 1.40
C ASN A 138 -8.04 -16.09 0.23
N ASN A 139 -7.38 -14.93 0.30
CA ASN A 139 -7.43 -13.85 -0.67
C ASN A 139 -8.82 -13.19 -0.83
N ALA A 140 -9.70 -13.25 0.17
CA ALA A 140 -10.90 -12.43 0.19
C ALA A 140 -10.55 -10.99 0.63
N PRO A 141 -10.73 -9.96 -0.22
CA PRO A 141 -10.40 -8.59 0.13
C PRO A 141 -11.37 -8.06 1.21
N LEU A 142 -10.82 -7.42 2.23
CA LEU A 142 -11.58 -6.70 3.25
C LEU A 142 -11.60 -5.21 2.95
N LEU A 143 -10.43 -4.63 2.78
CA LEU A 143 -10.24 -3.21 2.55
C LEU A 143 -9.07 -3.00 1.59
N VAL A 144 -9.29 -2.22 0.52
CA VAL A 144 -8.22 -1.79 -0.38
C VAL A 144 -8.30 -0.28 -0.55
N ALA A 145 -7.27 0.40 -0.11
CA ALA A 145 -7.03 1.80 -0.42
C ALA A 145 -6.01 1.90 -1.55
N ARG A 146 -6.29 2.70 -2.51
CA ARG A 146 -5.62 2.80 -3.79
C ARG A 146 -4.55 3.89 -3.84
N GLY A 147 -3.60 3.74 -4.77
CA GLY A 147 -2.62 4.75 -5.13
C GLY A 147 -3.12 5.76 -6.16
N GLY A 148 -2.50 6.93 -6.19
CA GLY A 148 -2.70 7.94 -7.22
C GLY A 148 -2.08 7.55 -8.55
N GLY A 149 -2.57 8.12 -9.65
CA GLY A 149 -1.94 8.01 -10.97
C GLY A 149 -0.65 8.84 -11.03
N GLY A 150 0.28 8.46 -11.90
CA GLY A 150 1.44 9.29 -12.23
C GLY A 150 1.08 10.37 -13.25
N ILE A 151 2.01 11.30 -13.45
CA ILE A 151 1.84 12.46 -14.31
C ILE A 151 2.92 12.56 -15.38
N GLU A 152 2.64 13.33 -16.44
CA GLU A 152 3.60 13.77 -17.44
C GLU A 152 3.49 15.29 -17.60
N ARG A 153 4.49 16.03 -17.13
CA ARG A 153 4.57 17.51 -17.25
C ARG A 153 3.28 18.23 -16.87
N LEU A 154 2.67 17.82 -15.76
CA LEU A 154 1.41 18.41 -15.30
C LEU A 154 1.73 19.56 -14.34
N ASN A 155 1.28 20.75 -14.69
CA ASN A 155 1.37 21.97 -13.85
C ASN A 155 0.04 22.36 -13.20
N LYS A 156 -1.01 21.54 -13.39
CA LYS A 156 -2.37 21.78 -12.92
C LYS A 156 -2.96 20.46 -12.48
N ARG A 157 -3.45 20.39 -11.24
CA ARG A 157 -4.14 19.19 -10.74
C ARG A 157 -5.37 18.85 -11.58
N LEU A 158 -5.54 17.57 -11.90
CA LEU A 158 -6.70 17.01 -12.56
C LEU A 158 -7.30 15.90 -11.68
N ASP A 159 -8.60 15.95 -11.39
CA ASP A 159 -9.27 15.00 -10.47
C ASP A 159 -9.19 13.52 -10.93
N ASN A 160 -8.97 13.27 -12.20
CA ASN A 160 -8.81 11.92 -12.73
C ASN A 160 -7.52 11.25 -12.26
N CYS A 161 -6.48 12.03 -11.94
CA CYS A 161 -5.21 11.55 -11.43
C CYS A 161 -5.34 11.04 -9.99
N ASP A 162 -6.26 11.65 -9.21
CA ASP A 162 -6.53 11.21 -7.86
C ASP A 162 -7.12 9.79 -7.84
N ALA A 163 -6.90 9.14 -6.77
CA ALA A 163 -7.49 7.86 -6.45
C ALA A 163 -9.03 7.85 -6.47
N SER A 164 -9.69 6.75 -6.92
CA SER A 164 -11.15 6.63 -7.06
C SER A 164 -11.85 6.11 -5.79
N THR A 165 -12.91 6.69 -5.28
CA THR A 165 -13.73 6.13 -4.18
C THR A 165 -14.58 4.93 -4.61
N LYS A 166 -14.66 4.67 -5.91
CA LYS A 166 -15.36 3.51 -6.49
C LYS A 166 -14.44 2.31 -6.58
N THR A 167 -14.99 1.14 -6.82
CA THR A 167 -14.23 -0.09 -7.07
C THR A 167 -13.50 -0.09 -8.41
N SER A 168 -13.95 0.72 -9.37
CA SER A 168 -13.27 0.92 -10.65
C SER A 168 -12.11 1.91 -10.54
N GLY A 169 -11.01 1.64 -11.25
CA GLY A 169 -9.97 2.63 -11.51
C GLY A 169 -10.51 3.79 -12.36
N LYS A 170 -9.87 4.95 -12.24
CA LYS A 170 -10.20 6.12 -13.07
C LYS A 170 -9.58 6.04 -14.45
N ASN A 171 -10.19 6.74 -15.38
CA ASN A 171 -9.63 6.97 -16.71
C ASN A 171 -8.47 7.98 -16.64
N ASN A 172 -7.63 8.01 -17.67
CA ASN A 172 -6.67 9.09 -17.84
C ASN A 172 -7.35 10.43 -18.17
N LYS A 173 -6.60 11.52 -18.03
CA LYS A 173 -7.02 12.86 -18.39
C LYS A 173 -5.84 13.67 -18.90
N CYS A 174 -6.07 14.61 -19.82
CA CYS A 174 -5.09 15.55 -20.30
C CYS A 174 -5.61 16.98 -20.22
N VAL A 175 -4.69 17.94 -20.16
CA VAL A 175 -5.03 19.37 -20.26
C VAL A 175 -5.49 19.71 -21.69
N THR A 176 -4.84 19.14 -22.69
CA THR A 176 -5.24 19.18 -24.11
C THR A 176 -6.02 17.93 -24.48
N PRO A 177 -6.82 17.93 -25.55
CA PRO A 177 -7.51 16.73 -26.00
C PRO A 177 -6.57 15.55 -26.19
N CYS A 178 -6.92 14.39 -25.61
CA CYS A 178 -6.19 13.13 -25.75
C CYS A 178 -7.14 11.95 -25.77
N LYS A 179 -6.64 10.76 -26.10
CA LYS A 179 -7.43 9.53 -26.02
C LYS A 179 -7.80 9.23 -24.57
N ASN A 180 -9.05 8.92 -24.34
CA ASN A 180 -9.56 8.57 -23.03
C ASN A 180 -9.53 7.04 -22.86
N TRP A 181 -8.57 6.53 -22.10
CA TRP A 181 -8.49 5.12 -21.77
C TRP A 181 -9.13 4.82 -20.44
N ALA A 182 -9.79 3.66 -20.36
CA ALA A 182 -10.48 3.25 -19.17
C ALA A 182 -9.53 2.65 -18.13
N GLY A 183 -9.80 2.95 -16.87
CA GLY A 183 -9.27 2.19 -15.74
C GLY A 183 -9.83 0.77 -15.70
N GLY A 184 -9.23 -0.10 -14.89
CA GLY A 184 -9.71 -1.44 -14.64
C GLY A 184 -11.03 -1.46 -13.87
N VAL A 185 -11.73 -2.56 -13.95
CA VAL A 185 -12.98 -2.82 -13.23
C VAL A 185 -12.93 -4.21 -12.57
N ASN A 186 -13.74 -4.45 -11.55
CA ASN A 186 -13.91 -5.76 -10.90
C ASN A 186 -12.58 -6.42 -10.47
N GLY A 187 -11.68 -5.65 -9.90
CA GLY A 187 -10.39 -6.15 -9.44
C GLY A 187 -9.38 -6.43 -10.55
N GLN A 188 -9.60 -5.94 -11.76
CA GLN A 188 -8.69 -6.13 -12.91
C GLN A 188 -7.81 -4.89 -13.13
N GLY A 189 -6.58 -5.12 -13.59
CA GLY A 189 -5.66 -4.08 -14.01
C GLY A 189 -6.11 -3.37 -15.27
N ALA A 190 -5.71 -2.11 -15.47
CA ALA A 190 -6.04 -1.36 -16.67
C ALA A 190 -5.30 -1.93 -17.90
N LYS A 191 -6.03 -2.16 -19.00
CA LYS A 191 -5.53 -2.87 -20.17
C LYS A 191 -5.29 -1.99 -21.40
N GLN A 192 -5.85 -0.79 -21.44
CA GLN A 192 -5.79 0.10 -22.59
C GLN A 192 -4.51 0.93 -22.62
N GLY A 193 -4.05 1.27 -23.79
CA GLY A 193 -2.88 2.09 -24.06
C GLY A 193 -2.64 2.21 -25.57
N ASP A 194 -1.73 3.10 -25.98
CA ASP A 194 -1.39 3.32 -27.39
C ASP A 194 -0.17 2.52 -27.87
N SER A 195 0.22 2.76 -29.11
CA SER A 195 1.46 2.27 -29.71
C SER A 195 2.68 3.15 -29.44
N GLY A 196 2.50 4.29 -28.74
CA GLY A 196 3.56 5.24 -28.37
C GLY A 196 4.28 4.87 -27.08
N ASN A 197 4.80 5.90 -26.42
CA ASN A 197 5.53 5.78 -25.15
C ASN A 197 4.61 5.97 -23.94
N SER A 198 3.36 5.54 -24.02
CA SER A 198 2.42 5.62 -22.89
C SER A 198 2.92 4.84 -21.67
N GLY A 199 2.56 5.31 -20.48
CA GLY A 199 2.91 4.65 -19.24
C GLY A 199 2.29 3.27 -19.09
N GLY A 200 2.74 2.50 -18.13
CA GLY A 200 2.12 1.25 -17.70
C GLY A 200 0.74 1.49 -17.09
N GLY A 201 -0.18 0.55 -17.24
CA GLY A 201 -1.46 0.55 -16.49
C GLY A 201 -1.24 0.18 -15.04
N GLY A 202 -2.09 0.65 -14.13
CA GLY A 202 -2.09 0.23 -12.74
C GLY A 202 -2.43 -1.26 -12.61
N GLY A 203 -1.72 -1.96 -11.73
CA GLY A 203 -2.02 -3.31 -11.27
C GLY A 203 -3.24 -3.31 -10.34
N ALA A 204 -3.85 -4.44 -10.20
CA ALA A 204 -5.08 -4.58 -9.43
C ALA A 204 -5.02 -5.76 -8.46
N PHE A 205 -6.17 -6.14 -7.93
CA PHE A 205 -6.24 -7.27 -7.02
C PHE A 205 -5.91 -8.59 -7.75
N TYR A 206 -6.54 -8.84 -8.90
CA TYR A 206 -6.48 -10.13 -9.62
C TYR A 206 -5.58 -10.13 -10.86
N SER A 207 -5.30 -9.01 -11.48
CA SER A 207 -4.46 -9.00 -12.68
C SER A 207 -3.54 -7.78 -12.78
N ASN A 208 -2.44 -7.96 -13.50
CA ASN A 208 -1.49 -6.90 -13.81
C ASN A 208 -2.13 -5.81 -14.67
N GLY A 209 -1.61 -4.59 -14.56
CA GLY A 209 -1.83 -3.55 -15.55
C GLY A 209 -1.20 -3.89 -16.91
N ARG A 210 -1.54 -3.11 -17.95
CA ARG A 210 -0.92 -3.26 -19.25
C ARG A 210 0.57 -2.88 -19.21
N SER A 211 1.39 -3.65 -19.92
CA SER A 211 2.79 -3.35 -20.17
C SER A 211 3.01 -3.00 -21.65
N SER A 212 4.07 -2.24 -21.95
CA SER A 212 4.54 -2.02 -23.32
C SER A 212 5.20 -3.26 -23.91
N LYS A 213 5.48 -3.26 -25.24
CA LYS A 213 6.25 -4.32 -25.90
C LYS A 213 7.65 -4.51 -25.32
N HIS A 214 8.24 -3.46 -24.78
CA HIS A 214 9.54 -3.53 -24.11
C HIS A 214 9.52 -4.44 -22.87
N PHE A 215 8.34 -4.63 -22.28
CA PHE A 215 8.09 -5.47 -21.12
C PHE A 215 7.07 -6.57 -21.46
N ASP A 216 7.19 -7.21 -22.61
CA ASP A 216 6.39 -8.35 -23.07
C ASP A 216 4.88 -8.07 -23.21
N GLY A 217 4.49 -6.80 -23.31
CA GLY A 217 3.12 -6.38 -23.57
C GLY A 217 2.79 -6.32 -25.06
N LYS A 218 1.55 -5.92 -25.39
CA LYS A 218 1.06 -5.92 -26.77
C LYS A 218 1.41 -4.67 -27.57
N TYR A 219 1.47 -3.51 -26.93
CA TYR A 219 1.55 -2.22 -27.64
C TYR A 219 2.55 -1.27 -27.00
N GLY A 220 3.15 -0.41 -27.84
CA GLY A 220 3.95 0.74 -27.44
C GLY A 220 5.33 0.38 -26.89
N ASN A 221 6.07 1.43 -26.57
CA ASN A 221 7.45 1.36 -26.09
C ASN A 221 7.61 1.96 -24.68
N GLY A 222 6.52 2.18 -23.96
CA GLY A 222 6.49 2.85 -22.67
C GLY A 222 6.94 1.99 -21.50
N GLY A 223 6.32 2.18 -20.36
CA GLY A 223 6.64 1.48 -19.12
C GLY A 223 5.96 0.13 -18.96
N GLU A 224 6.31 -0.57 -17.89
CA GLU A 224 5.68 -1.81 -17.43
C GLU A 224 4.43 -1.51 -16.60
N GLY A 225 3.41 -2.35 -16.71
CA GLY A 225 2.25 -2.31 -15.83
C GLY A 225 2.59 -2.73 -14.41
N GLY A 226 1.85 -2.22 -13.43
CA GLY A 226 1.93 -2.69 -12.05
C GLY A 226 1.46 -4.14 -11.93
N PHE A 227 2.04 -4.89 -11.00
CA PHE A 227 1.71 -6.29 -10.75
C PHE A 227 0.50 -6.43 -9.83
N ALA A 228 -0.24 -7.53 -10.01
CA ALA A 228 -1.42 -7.81 -9.18
C ALA A 228 -1.03 -8.14 -7.72
N PHE A 229 -1.93 -7.80 -6.78
CA PHE A 229 -1.78 -8.15 -5.37
C PHE A 229 -1.55 -9.65 -5.18
N ILE A 230 -2.35 -10.50 -5.85
CA ILE A 230 -2.27 -11.97 -5.69
C ILE A 230 -0.93 -12.58 -6.10
N ILE A 231 -0.10 -11.87 -6.84
CA ILE A 231 1.26 -12.27 -7.24
C ILE A 231 2.36 -11.36 -6.66
N GLY A 232 2.05 -10.67 -5.54
CA GLY A 232 3.01 -9.90 -4.77
C GLY A 232 2.97 -8.39 -4.92
N GLY A 233 2.16 -7.82 -5.83
CA GLY A 233 1.90 -6.39 -5.91
C GLY A 233 3.10 -5.49 -6.26
N ALA A 234 4.13 -6.01 -6.92
CA ALA A 234 5.28 -5.20 -7.31
C ALA A 234 4.88 -4.02 -8.20
N GLY A 235 5.57 -2.90 -8.09
CA GLY A 235 5.43 -1.79 -9.02
C GLY A 235 6.03 -2.10 -10.39
N GLY A 236 5.53 -1.46 -11.44
CA GLY A 236 6.05 -1.58 -12.80
C GLY A 236 7.44 -0.95 -12.97
N ARG A 237 8.28 -1.54 -13.83
CA ARG A 237 9.58 -0.97 -14.19
C ARG A 237 9.41 0.22 -15.13
N ALA A 238 10.25 1.23 -14.97
CA ALA A 238 10.40 2.27 -15.99
C ALA A 238 11.30 1.78 -17.12
N ARG A 239 11.06 2.23 -18.34
CA ARG A 239 11.97 1.96 -19.45
C ARG A 239 13.27 2.75 -19.34
N ASN A 240 13.17 4.00 -18.92
CA ASN A 240 14.31 4.90 -18.70
C ASN A 240 14.17 5.57 -17.34
N ASN A 241 15.27 6.01 -16.77
CA ASN A 241 15.33 6.75 -15.52
C ASN A 241 14.68 6.02 -14.31
N ASN A 242 14.39 6.74 -13.26
CA ASN A 242 13.81 6.20 -12.02
C ASN A 242 12.28 6.42 -11.93
N ALA A 243 11.56 6.49 -13.07
CA ALA A 243 10.12 6.67 -13.10
C ALA A 243 9.36 5.33 -12.89
N ILE A 244 9.84 4.51 -11.94
CA ILE A 244 9.25 3.22 -11.57
C ILE A 244 7.97 3.40 -10.77
N GLY A 245 7.09 2.41 -10.82
CA GLY A 245 5.88 2.38 -9.99
C GLY A 245 6.16 2.01 -8.54
N GLY A 246 5.33 2.50 -7.63
CA GLY A 246 5.36 2.14 -6.21
C GLY A 246 4.84 0.73 -5.95
N PHE A 247 5.38 0.06 -4.93
CA PHE A 247 4.89 -1.23 -4.44
C PHE A 247 3.41 -1.13 -4.05
N GLY A 248 2.63 -2.12 -4.41
CA GLY A 248 1.17 -2.11 -4.33
C GLY A 248 0.51 -1.91 -5.70
N GLY A 249 1.26 -2.22 -6.80
CA GLY A 249 0.75 -2.27 -8.16
C GLY A 249 0.75 -0.94 -8.91
N GLY A 250 1.53 0.05 -8.52
CA GLY A 250 1.76 1.26 -9.32
C GLY A 250 2.41 0.93 -10.66
N GLY A 251 2.00 1.55 -11.78
CA GLY A 251 2.62 1.36 -13.09
C GLY A 251 3.97 2.08 -13.20
N GLY A 252 4.85 1.64 -14.08
CA GLY A 252 6.10 2.30 -14.45
C GLY A 252 5.95 3.15 -15.73
N ALA A 253 6.75 4.23 -15.86
CA ALA A 253 6.70 5.14 -16.98
C ALA A 253 7.66 4.76 -18.11
N TYR A 254 7.55 5.46 -19.24
CA TYR A 254 8.64 5.52 -20.21
C TYR A 254 9.90 6.15 -19.60
N GLY A 255 9.70 7.16 -18.75
CA GLY A 255 10.74 7.76 -17.92
C GLY A 255 11.55 8.87 -18.58
N ASN A 256 11.36 9.13 -19.86
CA ASN A 256 12.06 10.20 -20.60
C ASN A 256 11.04 11.02 -21.41
N GLY A 257 10.07 11.62 -20.70
CA GLY A 257 9.00 12.38 -21.30
C GLY A 257 7.95 11.51 -22.01
N GLY A 258 7.59 10.36 -21.46
CA GLY A 258 6.51 9.49 -21.93
C GLY A 258 5.23 9.69 -21.16
N GLY A 259 4.14 9.06 -21.59
CA GLY A 259 2.83 9.18 -20.98
C GLY A 259 2.78 8.78 -19.52
N ALA A 260 1.87 9.36 -18.78
CA ALA A 260 1.59 9.11 -17.38
C ALA A 260 1.17 7.64 -17.10
N VAL A 261 1.21 7.20 -15.86
CA VAL A 261 1.09 5.80 -15.46
C VAL A 261 0.00 5.55 -14.44
N GLY A 262 -0.70 4.44 -14.55
CA GLY A 262 -1.83 4.12 -13.66
C GLY A 262 -1.41 3.81 -12.22
N GLY A 263 -2.22 4.25 -11.26
CA GLY A 263 -2.09 3.89 -9.84
C GLY A 263 -2.62 2.49 -9.56
N GLY A 264 -2.01 1.82 -8.56
CA GLY A 264 -2.45 0.51 -8.07
C GLY A 264 -3.67 0.59 -7.15
N GLY A 265 -4.37 -0.52 -6.98
CA GLY A 265 -5.54 -0.60 -6.08
C GLY A 265 -6.37 -1.85 -6.26
N TYR A 266 -7.63 -1.84 -5.83
CA TYR A 266 -8.54 -2.95 -6.10
C TYR A 266 -8.70 -3.15 -7.61
N SER A 267 -8.99 -2.10 -8.35
CA SER A 267 -8.88 -2.08 -9.81
C SER A 267 -7.79 -1.08 -10.21
N GLY A 268 -7.03 -1.38 -11.25
CA GLY A 268 -5.92 -0.53 -11.67
C GLY A 268 -6.37 0.75 -12.38
N GLY A 269 -5.68 1.86 -12.17
CA GLY A 269 -5.87 3.11 -12.90
C GLY A 269 -5.40 3.04 -14.36
N ALA A 270 -6.02 3.79 -15.26
CA ALA A 270 -5.66 3.82 -16.67
C ALA A 270 -4.24 4.32 -16.92
N SER A 271 -3.60 3.84 -17.99
CA SER A 271 -2.38 4.48 -18.55
C SER A 271 -2.69 5.88 -19.07
N GLY A 272 -1.72 6.79 -19.03
CA GLY A 272 -1.79 8.08 -19.71
C GLY A 272 -1.25 8.04 -21.13
N GLU A 273 -1.80 8.85 -22.03
CA GLU A 273 -1.25 9.03 -23.36
C GLU A 273 0.09 9.78 -23.30
N ASN A 274 0.95 9.54 -24.29
CA ASN A 274 2.23 10.24 -24.45
C ASN A 274 2.01 11.69 -24.92
N VAL A 275 1.43 12.51 -24.05
CA VAL A 275 1.13 13.93 -24.29
C VAL A 275 1.51 14.73 -23.05
N SER A 276 2.22 15.83 -23.27
CA SER A 276 2.53 16.78 -22.20
C SER A 276 1.24 17.32 -21.53
N GLY A 277 1.26 17.47 -20.23
CA GLY A 277 0.08 17.88 -19.46
C GLY A 277 -0.95 16.75 -19.30
N SER A 278 -0.50 15.49 -19.29
CA SER A 278 -1.34 14.33 -19.07
C SER A 278 -1.19 13.77 -17.66
N CYS A 279 -2.25 13.17 -17.15
CA CYS A 279 -2.18 12.26 -16.01
C CYS A 279 -2.88 10.94 -16.32
N ALA A 280 -2.43 9.92 -15.68
CA ALA A 280 -3.05 8.61 -15.69
C ALA A 280 -4.15 8.50 -14.63
N GLY A 281 -4.96 7.48 -14.70
CA GLY A 281 -6.01 7.26 -13.72
C GLY A 281 -5.45 6.79 -12.37
N GLY A 282 -6.00 7.27 -11.27
CA GLY A 282 -5.81 6.65 -9.97
C GLY A 282 -6.53 5.31 -9.89
N GLY A 283 -6.04 4.41 -9.02
CA GLY A 283 -6.64 3.10 -8.81
C GLY A 283 -8.06 3.16 -8.23
N GLY A 284 -8.74 2.03 -8.13
CA GLY A 284 -10.03 1.84 -7.47
C GLY A 284 -9.88 1.33 -6.05
N SER A 285 -10.82 1.65 -5.17
CA SER A 285 -10.88 1.12 -3.80
C SER A 285 -11.83 -0.05 -3.69
N TYR A 286 -11.67 -0.80 -2.60
CA TYR A 286 -12.64 -1.81 -2.19
C TYR A 286 -12.89 -1.70 -0.69
N ASN A 287 -14.14 -1.89 -0.28
CA ASN A 287 -14.51 -1.85 1.11
C ASN A 287 -15.69 -2.80 1.34
N ALA A 288 -15.44 -3.96 1.95
CA ALA A 288 -16.45 -4.99 2.21
C ALA A 288 -17.29 -4.72 3.48
N GLY A 289 -16.90 -3.78 4.26
CA GLY A 289 -17.52 -3.58 5.57
C GLY A 289 -18.86 -2.81 5.53
N LYS A 290 -19.54 -2.68 6.69
CA LYS A 290 -20.81 -1.89 6.87
C LYS A 290 -20.48 -0.42 7.19
N ASN A 291 -21.30 0.63 7.04
CA ASN A 291 -21.11 2.08 7.32
C ASN A 291 -19.86 2.69 6.62
N GLN A 292 -19.66 2.48 5.31
CA GLN A 292 -18.44 2.80 4.57
C GLN A 292 -18.14 4.30 4.52
N VAL A 293 -16.91 4.65 4.89
CA VAL A 293 -16.36 5.98 4.65
C VAL A 293 -15.14 5.85 3.75
N ASN A 294 -15.27 6.28 2.50
CA ASN A 294 -14.22 6.30 1.52
C ASN A 294 -13.94 7.76 1.15
N LYS A 295 -12.69 8.20 1.29
CA LYS A 295 -12.27 9.57 0.94
C LYS A 295 -11.24 9.52 -0.19
N SER A 296 -11.40 10.38 -1.20
CA SER A 296 -10.36 10.69 -2.17
C SER A 296 -9.51 11.86 -1.68
N ALA A 297 -8.30 12.00 -2.20
CA ALA A 297 -7.41 13.12 -1.90
C ALA A 297 -7.17 13.33 -0.39
N PHE A 298 -6.99 12.24 0.35
CA PHE A 298 -6.90 12.26 1.81
C PHE A 298 -5.51 12.61 2.32
N ASN A 299 -4.48 12.13 1.67
CA ASN A 299 -3.09 12.39 2.05
C ASN A 299 -2.36 13.07 0.88
N ASP A 300 -1.44 13.94 1.17
CA ASP A 300 -0.69 14.75 0.20
C ASP A 300 0.81 14.42 0.16
N LYS A 301 1.27 13.46 0.94
CA LYS A 301 2.70 13.05 0.98
C LYS A 301 2.89 11.59 1.37
N GLY A 302 3.83 10.93 0.68
CA GLY A 302 4.51 9.73 1.12
C GLY A 302 3.76 8.42 0.89
N ASP A 303 4.23 7.43 1.60
CA ASP A 303 3.77 6.06 1.53
C ASP A 303 2.39 5.86 2.16
N GLY A 304 1.75 4.75 1.80
CA GLY A 304 0.53 4.31 2.45
C GLY A 304 0.76 3.85 3.90
N TYR A 305 -0.32 3.55 4.59
CA TYR A 305 -0.31 2.88 5.89
C TYR A 305 -1.64 2.16 6.15
N VAL A 306 -1.64 1.24 7.09
CA VAL A 306 -2.85 0.57 7.59
C VAL A 306 -2.90 0.70 9.10
N ILE A 307 -4.06 1.09 9.63
CA ILE A 307 -4.31 1.12 11.08
C ILE A 307 -5.38 0.08 11.39
N ILE A 308 -5.10 -0.76 12.35
CA ILE A 308 -6.05 -1.72 12.89
C ILE A 308 -6.36 -1.33 14.32
N THR A 309 -7.63 -1.11 14.63
CA THR A 309 -8.11 -0.76 15.96
C THR A 309 -9.04 -1.84 16.47
N ARG A 310 -8.80 -2.33 17.67
CA ARG A 310 -9.76 -3.17 18.38
C ARG A 310 -10.83 -2.27 18.99
N LYS A 311 -12.10 -2.57 18.71
CA LYS A 311 -13.22 -2.00 19.43
C LYS A 311 -13.66 -2.98 20.50
N GLY A 312 -13.83 -2.49 21.71
CA GLY A 312 -14.37 -3.23 22.84
C GLY A 312 -15.82 -3.67 22.63
#